data_58a33bf7f03a36b56494ff469c6c8880
#
_entry.id   58a33bf7f03a36b56494ff469c6c8880
#
_cell.length_a   1.000
_cell.length_b   1.000
_cell.length_c   1.000
_cell.angle_alpha   90.00
_cell.angle_beta   90.00
_cell.angle_gamma   90.00
#
_symmetry.space_group_name_H-M   'P 1'
#
loop_
_entity.id
_entity.type
_entity.pdbx_description
1 polymer ?
#
loop_
_entity_poly.entity_id
_entity_poly.type
_entity_poly.pdbx_seq_one_letter_code
_entity_poly.pdbx_strand_id
1 'polypeptide(L)'
;MIFEEKERTRTDPKKPGEDEFVFYDSIAGAAYDVYRAKLNEWMAEYPDDERAEAVARFRKTGSLGYQAALAELLIHATLKRQGYSVGINDNIAAANRQERF
;
A
#
# COMPACT_ATOMS: atom_id res chain seq x y z
N MET A 1 6.34 4.61 6.79
CA MET A 1 5.84 5.20 5.52
C MET A 1 6.29 4.40 4.33
N ILE A 2 5.39 4.20 3.37
CA ILE A 2 5.76 3.55 2.11
C ILE A 2 6.58 4.50 1.26
N PHE A 3 6.10 5.72 1.10
CA PHE A 3 6.72 6.76 0.28
C PHE A 3 7.20 7.90 1.15
N GLU A 4 8.48 8.23 1.03
CA GLU A 4 9.06 9.35 1.77
C GLU A 4 8.63 10.67 1.17
N GLU A 5 8.56 11.70 2.00
CA GLU A 5 8.34 13.06 1.51
C GLU A 5 9.62 13.57 0.86
N LYS A 6 9.52 13.92 -0.41
CA LYS A 6 10.62 14.49 -1.17
C LYS A 6 10.08 15.21 -2.39
N GLU A 7 10.86 16.12 -2.92
CA GLU A 7 10.53 16.77 -4.17
C GLU A 7 10.66 15.76 -5.32
N ARG A 8 9.67 15.77 -6.23
CA ARG A 8 9.66 14.89 -7.40
C ARG A 8 9.47 15.74 -8.65
N THR A 9 10.29 15.43 -9.65
CA THR A 9 10.30 16.20 -10.89
C THR A 9 10.06 15.36 -12.14
N ARG A 10 10.02 14.04 -12.00
CA ARG A 10 9.83 13.14 -13.15
C ARG A 10 8.45 13.31 -13.75
N THR A 11 8.37 13.45 -15.09
CA THR A 11 7.11 13.57 -15.81
C THR A 11 6.92 12.47 -16.85
N ASP A 12 7.93 11.67 -17.13
CA ASP A 12 7.85 10.60 -18.14
C ASP A 12 7.08 9.40 -17.57
N PRO A 13 6.37 8.65 -18.46
CA PRO A 13 5.56 7.53 -18.03
C PRO A 13 6.39 6.34 -17.57
N LYS A 14 5.74 5.38 -16.95
CA LYS A 14 6.36 4.14 -16.53
C LYS A 14 6.97 3.42 -17.72
N LYS A 15 8.21 2.98 -17.56
CA LYS A 15 8.93 2.25 -18.61
C LYS A 15 8.54 0.77 -18.55
N PRO A 16 8.58 0.06 -19.71
CA PRO A 16 8.40 -1.38 -19.70
C PRO A 16 9.43 -2.06 -18.79
N GLY A 17 8.94 -2.93 -17.92
CA GLY A 17 9.80 -3.64 -16.98
C GLY A 17 10.22 -2.86 -15.75
N GLU A 18 9.83 -1.59 -15.64
CA GLU A 18 10.12 -0.80 -14.45
C GLU A 18 9.23 -1.25 -13.29
N ASP A 19 9.81 -1.37 -12.08
CA ASP A 19 9.05 -1.74 -10.89
C ASP A 19 8.01 -0.70 -10.55
N GLU A 20 6.83 -1.14 -10.13
CA GLU A 20 5.74 -0.26 -9.74
C GLU A 20 6.17 0.71 -8.63
N PHE A 21 6.86 0.20 -7.61
CA PHE A 21 7.31 1.07 -6.53
C PHE A 21 8.24 2.17 -7.03
N VAL A 22 9.20 1.83 -7.88
CA VAL A 22 10.16 2.80 -8.42
C VAL A 22 9.42 3.89 -9.18
N PHE A 23 8.45 3.51 -10.00
CA PHE A 23 7.65 4.48 -10.75
C PHE A 23 6.87 5.41 -9.82
N TYR A 24 6.07 4.85 -8.92
CA TYR A 24 5.23 5.67 -8.04
C TYR A 24 6.03 6.50 -7.04
N ASP A 25 7.22 6.03 -6.69
CA ASP A 25 8.12 6.79 -5.82
C ASP A 25 8.76 7.98 -6.53
N SER A 26 8.84 7.97 -7.84
CA SER A 26 9.56 8.99 -8.62
C SER A 26 8.67 9.96 -9.38
N ILE A 27 7.45 9.59 -9.74
CA ILE A 27 6.60 10.38 -10.62
C ILE A 27 6.05 11.63 -9.92
N ALA A 28 6.14 12.78 -10.62
CA ALA A 28 5.60 14.04 -10.13
C ALA A 28 4.15 14.22 -10.59
N GLY A 29 3.40 15.03 -9.85
CA GLY A 29 2.04 15.39 -10.20
C GLY A 29 1.11 15.31 -9.00
N ALA A 30 0.11 16.19 -8.98
CA ALA A 30 -0.81 16.31 -7.85
C ALA A 30 -1.60 15.03 -7.59
N ALA A 31 -2.04 14.33 -8.66
CA ALA A 31 -2.77 13.08 -8.51
C ALA A 31 -1.90 11.99 -7.86
N TYR A 32 -0.61 11.94 -8.22
CA TYR A 32 0.32 10.99 -7.63
C TYR A 32 0.66 11.33 -6.19
N ASP A 33 0.71 12.63 -5.86
CA ASP A 33 0.90 13.06 -4.48
C ASP A 33 -0.26 12.58 -3.60
N VAL A 34 -1.49 12.70 -4.08
CA VAL A 34 -2.68 12.22 -3.37
C VAL A 34 -2.61 10.71 -3.19
N TYR A 35 -2.25 9.98 -4.24
CA TYR A 35 -2.11 8.52 -4.20
C TYR A 35 -1.11 8.10 -3.11
N ARG A 36 0.09 8.69 -3.12
CA ARG A 36 1.11 8.36 -2.13
C ARG A 36 0.69 8.69 -0.71
N ALA A 37 0.07 9.85 -0.53
CA ALA A 37 -0.41 10.28 0.79
C ALA A 37 -1.46 9.32 1.33
N LYS A 38 -2.36 8.85 0.47
CA LYS A 38 -3.43 7.92 0.87
C LYS A 38 -2.86 6.57 1.29
N LEU A 39 -1.91 6.04 0.52
CA LEU A 39 -1.28 4.77 0.89
C LEU A 39 -0.49 4.89 2.19
N ASN A 40 0.21 5.99 2.39
CA ASN A 40 0.91 6.24 3.65
C ASN A 40 -0.04 6.33 4.83
N GLU A 41 -1.18 6.99 4.65
CA GLU A 41 -2.22 7.10 5.67
C GLU A 41 -2.74 5.73 6.08
N TRP A 42 -3.07 4.89 5.09
CA TRP A 42 -3.57 3.55 5.37
C TRP A 42 -2.51 2.68 6.02
N MET A 43 -1.25 2.81 5.62
CA MET A 43 -0.17 2.05 6.23
C MET A 43 0.06 2.45 7.69
N ALA A 44 -0.17 3.71 8.03
CA ALA A 44 -0.04 4.17 9.41
C ALA A 44 -1.06 3.52 10.35
N GLU A 45 -2.15 2.97 9.81
CA GLU A 45 -3.17 2.27 10.59
C GLU A 45 -2.82 0.82 10.90
N TYR A 46 -1.76 0.29 10.30
CA TYR A 46 -1.31 -1.08 10.57
C TYR A 46 -0.77 -1.20 11.99
N PRO A 47 -0.91 -2.39 12.62
CA PRO A 47 -0.24 -2.64 13.89
C PRO A 47 1.26 -2.41 13.78
N ASP A 48 1.86 -1.85 14.83
CA ASP A 48 3.26 -1.45 14.80
C ASP A 48 4.22 -2.60 14.48
N ASP A 49 3.92 -3.78 15.01
CA ASP A 49 4.76 -4.96 14.81
C ASP A 49 4.69 -5.53 13.39
N GLU A 50 3.66 -5.19 12.62
CA GLU A 50 3.49 -5.68 11.25
C GLU A 50 3.84 -4.62 10.20
N ARG A 51 3.91 -3.36 10.61
CA ARG A 51 4.06 -2.24 9.67
C ARG A 51 5.38 -2.29 8.91
N ALA A 52 6.48 -2.56 9.59
CA ALA A 52 7.80 -2.58 8.94
C ALA A 52 7.87 -3.62 7.84
N GLU A 53 7.34 -4.81 8.08
CA GLU A 53 7.32 -5.88 7.08
C GLU A 53 6.40 -5.53 5.91
N ALA A 54 5.23 -4.93 6.20
CA ALA A 54 4.29 -4.51 5.16
C ALA A 54 4.91 -3.45 4.24
N VAL A 55 5.59 -2.47 4.82
CA VAL A 55 6.32 -1.45 4.03
C VAL A 55 7.40 -2.10 3.17
N ALA A 56 8.14 -3.03 3.73
CA ALA A 56 9.20 -3.72 2.99
C ALA A 56 8.65 -4.47 1.78
N ARG A 57 7.47 -5.07 1.89
CA ARG A 57 6.84 -5.77 0.75
C ARG A 57 6.51 -4.82 -0.40
N PHE A 58 6.08 -3.60 -0.11
CA PHE A 58 5.87 -2.59 -1.17
C PHE A 58 7.14 -2.24 -1.90
N ARG A 59 8.26 -2.14 -1.18
CA ARG A 59 9.52 -1.66 -1.72
C ARG A 59 10.36 -2.73 -2.39
N LYS A 60 10.11 -3.97 -2.04
CA LYS A 60 11.10 -5.03 -2.22
C LYS A 60 11.25 -5.52 -3.64
N THR A 61 10.23 -5.70 -4.41
CA THR A 61 10.39 -6.35 -5.70
C THR A 61 9.18 -6.28 -6.59
N GLY A 62 9.41 -5.93 -7.84
CA GLY A 62 8.59 -6.24 -8.98
C GLY A 62 7.11 -5.91 -8.86
N SER A 63 6.46 -5.86 -10.01
CA SER A 63 5.05 -5.46 -10.07
C SER A 63 4.11 -6.40 -9.32
N LEU A 64 4.39 -7.71 -9.30
CA LEU A 64 3.54 -8.65 -8.60
C LEU A 64 3.58 -8.48 -7.09
N GLY A 65 4.77 -8.26 -6.55
CA GLY A 65 4.94 -8.00 -5.12
C GLY A 65 4.24 -6.73 -4.69
N TYR A 66 4.38 -5.68 -5.48
CA TYR A 66 3.71 -4.41 -5.23
C TYR A 66 2.19 -4.56 -5.24
N GLN A 67 1.64 -5.24 -6.26
CA GLN A 67 0.20 -5.42 -6.39
C GLN A 67 -0.37 -6.26 -5.25
N ALA A 68 0.34 -7.29 -4.82
CA ALA A 68 -0.08 -8.11 -3.68
C ALA A 68 -0.11 -7.29 -2.39
N ALA A 69 0.93 -6.49 -2.16
CA ALA A 69 1.01 -5.63 -0.99
C ALA A 69 -0.11 -4.57 -1.01
N LEU A 70 -0.40 -4.01 -2.18
CA LEU A 70 -1.48 -3.05 -2.34
C LEU A 70 -2.85 -3.68 -2.03
N ALA A 71 -3.09 -4.89 -2.53
CA ALA A 71 -4.35 -5.60 -2.26
C ALA A 71 -4.54 -5.83 -0.76
N GLU A 72 -3.50 -6.27 -0.05
CA GLU A 72 -3.56 -6.45 1.40
C GLU A 72 -3.85 -5.13 2.13
N LEU A 73 -3.20 -4.06 1.70
CA LEU A 73 -3.41 -2.74 2.30
C LEU A 73 -4.85 -2.27 2.11
N LEU A 74 -5.42 -2.47 0.92
CA LEU A 74 -6.81 -2.08 0.64
C LEU A 74 -7.79 -2.88 1.48
N ILE A 75 -7.56 -4.19 1.63
CA ILE A 75 -8.40 -5.03 2.49
C ILE A 75 -8.35 -4.54 3.92
N HIS A 76 -7.15 -4.30 4.44
CA HIS A 76 -6.97 -3.81 5.81
C HIS A 76 -7.69 -2.48 6.01
N ALA A 77 -7.52 -1.53 5.11
CA ALA A 77 -8.15 -0.22 5.20
C ALA A 77 -9.68 -0.32 5.18
N THR A 78 -10.22 -1.21 4.33
CA THR A 78 -11.66 -1.42 4.23
C THR A 78 -12.21 -1.99 5.54
N LEU A 79 -11.56 -3.02 6.09
CA LEU A 79 -12.00 -3.63 7.34
C LEU A 79 -11.89 -2.64 8.51
N LYS A 80 -10.85 -1.84 8.54
CA LYS A 80 -10.66 -0.84 9.57
C LYS A 80 -11.80 0.18 9.56
N ARG A 81 -12.22 0.62 8.38
CA ARG A 81 -13.34 1.56 8.23
C ARG A 81 -14.66 0.98 8.69
N GLN A 82 -14.81 -0.34 8.64
CA GLN A 82 -15.99 -1.04 9.11
C GLN A 82 -15.94 -1.32 10.61
N GLY A 83 -14.92 -0.85 11.29
CA GLY A 83 -14.79 -1.00 12.73
C GLY A 83 -14.09 -2.27 13.20
N TYR A 84 -13.46 -2.99 12.28
CA TYR A 84 -12.70 -4.19 12.65
C TYR A 84 -11.28 -3.82 13.06
N SER A 85 -10.78 -4.55 14.05
CA SER A 85 -9.39 -4.45 14.48
C SER A 85 -8.72 -5.77 14.13
N VAL A 86 -7.88 -5.78 13.10
CA VAL A 86 -7.28 -7.00 12.56
C VAL A 86 -5.78 -6.82 12.34
N GLY A 87 -5.03 -7.89 12.57
CA GLY A 87 -3.64 -7.96 12.14
C GLY A 87 -3.56 -8.37 10.68
N ILE A 88 -2.37 -8.27 10.10
CA ILE A 88 -2.18 -8.57 8.67
C ILE A 88 -2.55 -10.01 8.34
N ASN A 89 -2.19 -10.94 9.21
CA ASN A 89 -2.47 -12.36 9.01
C ASN A 89 -3.93 -12.73 9.21
N ASP A 90 -4.70 -11.85 9.82
CA ASP A 90 -6.10 -12.07 10.12
C ASP A 90 -7.04 -11.48 9.06
N ASN A 91 -6.52 -10.69 8.14
CA ASN A 91 -7.35 -9.98 7.17
C ASN A 91 -8.20 -10.93 6.33
N ILE A 92 -7.62 -11.99 5.82
CA ILE A 92 -8.33 -12.96 4.98
C ILE A 92 -9.39 -13.69 5.81
N ALA A 93 -9.05 -14.12 7.01
CA ALA A 93 -10.00 -14.81 7.90
C ALA A 93 -11.17 -13.88 8.28
N ALA A 94 -10.90 -12.62 8.56
CA ALA A 94 -11.95 -11.65 8.87
C ALA A 94 -12.84 -11.40 7.66
N ALA A 95 -12.28 -11.27 6.46
CA ALA A 95 -13.05 -11.11 5.24
C ALA A 95 -13.95 -12.31 4.97
N ASN A 96 -13.44 -13.52 5.16
CA ASN A 96 -14.23 -14.73 4.96
C ASN A 96 -15.39 -14.82 5.96
N ARG A 97 -15.18 -14.42 7.18
CA ARG A 97 -16.27 -14.38 8.17
C ARG A 97 -17.34 -13.37 7.79
N GLN A 98 -16.97 -12.26 7.20
CA GLN A 98 -17.92 -11.27 6.71
C GLN A 98 -18.82 -11.81 5.62
N GLU A 99 -18.29 -12.61 4.72
CA GLU A 99 -19.04 -13.18 3.61
C GLU A 99 -20.11 -14.17 4.04
N ARG A 100 -20.05 -14.66 5.27
CA ARG A 100 -21.02 -15.63 5.78
C ARG A 100 -22.31 -15.00 6.29
N PHE A 101 -22.33 -13.72 6.34
CA PHE A 101 -23.54 -12.97 6.75
C PHE A 101 -24.30 -12.44 5.52
#